data_1651c4a7ce696c1d55251d648f3cd019
#
_entry.id   1651c4a7ce696c1d55251d648f3cd019
#
_cell.length_a   1.000
_cell.length_b   1.000
_cell.length_c   1.000
_cell.angle_alpha   90.00
_cell.angle_beta   90.00
_cell.angle_gamma   90.00
#
_symmetry.space_group_name_H-M   'P 1'
#
loop_
_entity.id
_entity.type
_entity.pdbx_description
1 polymer ?
#
loop_
_entity_poly.entity_id
_entity_poly.type
_entity_poly.pdbx_seq_one_letter_code
_entity_poly.pdbx_strand_id
1 'polypeptide(L)'
;MLAEVLAAAGVLAGTWQSGPPLPVARTEVAGAVVGGEIYIVGGYLADGRSSSRVDVYSPQTRRWRRAPDLPVAVNHAMAAAHRGRLYVVGGYSTTGTLRTTYALANRRWRRLAPMPAPRAAAGAAVAAGRLYIVGGVRQSGVLARVAFAFDLRRLRWTTVAGPTPREHLAAAALGGKVYAVAGRLGGINSNQTLVESLTPGARSWTAVPPLPESRGGTGAAAAGGRLVSVGGEGPGGTIASVFAYDPGAPRWERLPDLPTPRHGLAVVGIGPRVYVIAGGPRPGLFVSGANESLDVGD
;
A
#
# COMPACT_ATOMS: atom_id res chain seq x y z
N MET A 1 36.00 25.85 -24.02
CA MET A 1 35.33 25.10 -22.92
C MET A 1 33.86 25.47 -22.96
N LEU A 2 33.05 24.66 -23.64
CA LEU A 2 31.59 24.79 -23.66
C LEU A 2 31.09 24.03 -22.41
N ALA A 3 30.47 24.77 -21.48
CA ALA A 3 29.74 24.16 -20.36
C ALA A 3 28.38 23.66 -20.91
N GLU A 4 28.17 22.36 -20.99
CA GLU A 4 26.86 21.77 -21.20
C GLU A 4 26.00 22.04 -19.96
N VAL A 5 25.05 22.94 -20.09
CA VAL A 5 23.97 23.14 -19.14
C VAL A 5 23.01 21.97 -19.36
N LEU A 6 23.10 20.94 -18.52
CA LEU A 6 22.06 19.92 -18.38
C LEU A 6 20.78 20.62 -17.86
N ALA A 7 19.88 20.94 -18.77
CA ALA A 7 18.53 21.36 -18.44
C ALA A 7 17.83 20.17 -17.75
N ALA A 8 17.61 20.28 -16.45
CA ALA A 8 16.69 19.39 -15.76
C ALA A 8 15.31 19.57 -16.39
N ALA A 9 14.85 18.58 -17.18
CA ALA A 9 13.51 18.58 -17.73
C ALA A 9 12.54 18.61 -16.54
N GLY A 10 11.90 19.76 -16.31
CA GLY A 10 10.84 19.90 -15.32
C GLY A 10 9.74 18.93 -15.66
N VAL A 11 9.37 18.09 -14.67
CA VAL A 11 8.27 17.15 -14.84
C VAL A 11 6.97 17.95 -14.85
N LEU A 12 6.21 17.85 -15.93
CA LEU A 12 4.88 18.45 -16.01
C LEU A 12 3.96 17.73 -15.02
N ALA A 13 3.35 18.49 -14.11
CA ALA A 13 2.33 17.96 -13.19
C ALA A 13 1.22 17.28 -14.01
N GLY A 14 0.73 16.13 -13.50
CA GLY A 14 -0.33 15.37 -14.17
C GLY A 14 0.13 14.42 -15.29
N THR A 15 1.45 14.22 -15.51
CA THR A 15 1.95 13.28 -16.52
C THR A 15 2.59 12.05 -15.85
N TRP A 16 2.14 10.85 -16.25
CA TRP A 16 2.73 9.60 -15.82
C TRP A 16 4.14 9.41 -16.40
N GLN A 17 5.02 8.90 -15.56
CA GLN A 17 6.38 8.53 -15.94
C GLN A 17 6.62 7.05 -15.67
N SER A 18 7.19 6.34 -16.65
CA SER A 18 7.66 4.97 -16.48
C SER A 18 9.07 4.94 -15.90
N GLY A 19 9.28 4.07 -14.92
CA GLY A 19 10.58 3.72 -14.35
C GLY A 19 11.06 2.35 -14.81
N PRO A 20 12.33 1.98 -14.51
CA PRO A 20 12.81 0.63 -14.70
C PRO A 20 11.89 -0.37 -14.00
N PRO A 21 11.49 -1.46 -14.68
CA PRO A 21 10.54 -2.42 -14.11
C PRO A 21 11.12 -3.14 -12.89
N LEU A 22 10.24 -3.59 -12.00
CA LEU A 22 10.61 -4.47 -10.88
C LEU A 22 11.34 -5.72 -11.40
N PRO A 23 12.52 -6.05 -10.89
CA PRO A 23 13.36 -7.15 -11.42
C PRO A 23 12.70 -8.53 -11.48
N VAL A 24 11.74 -8.77 -10.59
CA VAL A 24 10.89 -9.98 -10.61
C VAL A 24 9.45 -9.53 -10.49
N ALA A 25 8.66 -9.73 -11.55
CA ALA A 25 7.26 -9.37 -11.59
C ALA A 25 6.45 -10.11 -10.50
N ARG A 26 5.58 -9.38 -9.78
CA ARG A 26 4.77 -9.92 -8.67
C ARG A 26 3.46 -9.15 -8.55
N THR A 27 2.46 -9.80 -7.98
CA THR A 27 1.19 -9.19 -7.56
C THR A 27 0.95 -9.43 -6.06
N GLU A 28 -0.02 -8.78 -5.48
CA GLU A 28 -0.35 -8.83 -4.05
C GLU A 28 0.86 -8.54 -3.15
N VAL A 29 1.62 -7.54 -3.59
CA VAL A 29 2.83 -7.07 -2.90
C VAL A 29 2.50 -6.04 -1.82
N ALA A 30 3.40 -5.89 -0.86
CA ALA A 30 3.38 -4.76 0.08
C ALA A 30 4.46 -3.74 -0.30
N GLY A 31 4.17 -2.45 -0.10
CA GLY A 31 5.11 -1.36 -0.37
C GLY A 31 5.25 -0.39 0.80
N ALA A 32 6.47 0.16 0.99
CA ALA A 32 6.71 1.23 1.95
C ALA A 32 7.94 2.07 1.54
N VAL A 33 8.00 3.32 2.00
CA VAL A 33 9.13 4.23 1.77
C VAL A 33 10.01 4.31 3.01
N VAL A 34 11.29 4.01 2.86
CA VAL A 34 12.30 4.14 3.93
C VAL A 34 13.45 5.02 3.43
N GLY A 35 13.64 6.18 4.02
CA GLY A 35 14.75 7.07 3.65
C GLY A 35 14.73 7.54 2.20
N GLY A 36 13.53 7.73 1.61
CA GLY A 36 13.37 8.12 0.20
C GLY A 36 13.49 6.96 -0.81
N GLU A 37 13.74 5.74 -0.37
CA GLU A 37 13.76 4.52 -1.19
C GLU A 37 12.48 3.71 -1.00
N ILE A 38 11.99 3.06 -2.07
CA ILE A 38 10.75 2.29 -2.10
C ILE A 38 11.08 0.81 -1.98
N TYR A 39 10.56 0.17 -0.94
CA TYR A 39 10.69 -1.25 -0.66
C TYR A 39 9.45 -1.99 -1.15
N ILE A 40 9.63 -3.01 -2.01
CA ILE A 40 8.58 -3.91 -2.49
C ILE A 40 8.81 -5.29 -1.89
N VAL A 41 7.84 -5.77 -1.12
CA VAL A 41 7.98 -6.94 -0.26
C VAL A 41 6.97 -8.02 -0.63
N GLY A 42 7.44 -9.26 -0.72
CA GLY A 42 6.57 -10.43 -0.90
C GLY A 42 5.79 -10.41 -2.19
N GLY A 43 4.56 -10.87 -2.13
CA GLY A 43 3.64 -11.00 -3.25
C GLY A 43 3.65 -12.40 -3.88
N TYR A 44 2.76 -12.62 -4.84
CA TYR A 44 2.77 -13.82 -5.68
C TYR A 44 3.73 -13.68 -6.83
N LEU A 45 4.45 -14.75 -7.12
CA LEU A 45 5.20 -14.98 -8.35
C LEU A 45 4.26 -15.45 -9.47
N ALA A 46 4.74 -15.48 -10.72
CA ALA A 46 3.97 -15.94 -11.88
C ALA A 46 3.50 -17.41 -11.78
N ASP A 47 4.19 -18.22 -10.98
CA ASP A 47 3.85 -19.63 -10.72
C ASP A 47 2.87 -19.79 -9.54
N GLY A 48 2.33 -18.71 -8.99
CA GLY A 48 1.38 -18.71 -7.87
C GLY A 48 2.01 -18.92 -6.50
N ARG A 49 3.33 -19.06 -6.38
CA ARG A 49 4.00 -19.19 -5.09
C ARG A 49 4.16 -17.82 -4.42
N SER A 50 4.03 -17.79 -3.10
CA SER A 50 4.40 -16.63 -2.30
C SER A 50 5.90 -16.37 -2.33
N SER A 51 6.29 -15.12 -2.31
CA SER A 51 7.69 -14.67 -2.33
C SER A 51 8.14 -14.16 -0.97
N SER A 52 9.41 -14.41 -0.62
CA SER A 52 10.09 -13.74 0.49
C SER A 52 10.93 -12.54 0.03
N ARG A 53 10.98 -12.31 -1.28
CA ARG A 53 11.84 -11.34 -1.92
C ARG A 53 11.52 -9.91 -1.51
N VAL A 54 12.57 -9.11 -1.29
CA VAL A 54 12.50 -7.68 -1.04
C VAL A 54 13.38 -6.94 -2.03
N ASP A 55 12.77 -6.15 -2.90
CA ASP A 55 13.45 -5.27 -3.84
C ASP A 55 13.32 -3.82 -3.40
N VAL A 56 14.34 -3.02 -3.67
CA VAL A 56 14.40 -1.62 -3.28
C VAL A 56 14.67 -0.78 -4.51
N TYR A 57 13.77 0.15 -4.78
CA TYR A 57 13.90 1.12 -5.84
C TYR A 57 14.37 2.47 -5.27
N SER A 58 15.41 3.04 -5.87
CA SER A 58 15.82 4.41 -5.62
C SER A 58 15.25 5.33 -6.72
N PRO A 59 14.26 6.18 -6.43
CA PRO A 59 13.77 7.15 -7.41
C PRO A 59 14.84 8.14 -7.88
N GLN A 60 15.76 8.51 -7.00
CA GLN A 60 16.82 9.47 -7.31
C GLN A 60 17.80 8.92 -8.36
N THR A 61 18.22 7.66 -8.25
CA THR A 61 19.17 7.02 -9.18
C THR A 61 18.48 6.21 -10.27
N ARG A 62 17.16 5.99 -10.16
CA ARG A 62 16.33 5.14 -11.03
C ARG A 62 16.86 3.70 -11.11
N ARG A 63 17.41 3.16 -10.01
CA ARG A 63 18.00 1.82 -9.95
C ARG A 63 17.33 0.95 -8.91
N TRP A 64 17.32 -0.36 -9.20
CA TRP A 64 16.91 -1.40 -8.29
C TRP A 64 18.11 -2.03 -7.59
N ARG A 65 17.91 -2.43 -6.34
CA ARG A 65 18.80 -3.32 -5.59
C ARG A 65 18.01 -4.31 -4.77
N ARG A 66 18.65 -5.41 -4.34
CA ARG A 66 18.04 -6.38 -3.43
C ARG A 66 18.34 -6.03 -1.98
N ALA A 67 17.34 -6.10 -1.12
CA ALA A 67 17.48 -6.13 0.34
C ALA A 67 17.50 -7.61 0.82
N PRO A 68 17.84 -7.87 2.09
CA PRO A 68 17.69 -9.19 2.67
C PRO A 68 16.25 -9.68 2.57
N ASP A 69 16.06 -10.92 2.16
CA ASP A 69 14.72 -11.54 2.03
C ASP A 69 14.02 -11.59 3.37
N LEU A 70 12.69 -11.45 3.34
CA LEU A 70 11.84 -11.64 4.52
C LEU A 70 12.00 -13.09 5.03
N PRO A 71 12.05 -13.33 6.35
CA PRO A 71 12.21 -14.68 6.91
C PRO A 71 11.12 -15.70 6.53
N VAL A 72 10.01 -15.24 5.94
CA VAL A 72 8.90 -16.07 5.48
C VAL A 72 8.37 -15.54 4.15
N ALA A 73 8.06 -16.45 3.21
CA ALA A 73 7.39 -16.08 1.97
C ALA A 73 5.93 -15.71 2.23
N VAL A 74 5.50 -14.55 1.72
CA VAL A 74 4.16 -13.99 1.97
C VAL A 74 3.59 -13.34 0.73
N ASN A 75 2.27 -13.31 0.66
CA ASN A 75 1.47 -12.44 -0.20
C ASN A 75 0.41 -11.72 0.64
N HIS A 76 -0.23 -10.67 0.12
CA HIS A 76 -1.22 -9.86 0.84
C HIS A 76 -0.76 -9.40 2.24
N ALA A 77 0.54 -9.26 2.43
CA ALA A 77 1.11 -8.72 3.66
C ALA A 77 0.92 -7.20 3.70
N MET A 78 1.00 -6.63 4.90
CA MET A 78 0.97 -5.20 5.10
C MET A 78 2.38 -4.68 5.39
N ALA A 79 2.75 -3.54 4.79
CA ALA A 79 4.02 -2.89 5.06
C ALA A 79 3.85 -1.41 5.37
N ALA A 80 4.69 -0.89 6.25
CA ALA A 80 4.82 0.52 6.53
C ALA A 80 6.22 0.84 7.05
N ALA A 81 6.58 2.11 7.07
CA ALA A 81 7.90 2.53 7.55
C ALA A 81 7.79 3.60 8.65
N HIS A 82 8.74 3.58 9.56
CA HIS A 82 8.88 4.61 10.59
C HIS A 82 10.33 4.75 11.03
N ARG A 83 10.84 5.98 11.03
CA ARG A 83 12.19 6.34 11.51
C ARG A 83 13.28 5.40 10.96
N GLY A 84 13.34 5.26 9.63
CA GLY A 84 14.35 4.46 8.94
C GLY A 84 14.19 2.94 9.07
N ARG A 85 13.05 2.44 9.57
CA ARG A 85 12.77 1.01 9.69
C ARG A 85 11.57 0.63 8.84
N LEU A 86 11.69 -0.47 8.10
CA LEU A 86 10.57 -1.13 7.42
C LEU A 86 9.92 -2.13 8.38
N TYR A 87 8.60 -2.09 8.47
CA TYR A 87 7.78 -3.08 9.19
C TYR A 87 6.96 -3.87 8.18
N VAL A 88 6.94 -5.20 8.33
CA VAL A 88 6.12 -6.12 7.52
C VAL A 88 5.31 -6.99 8.46
N VAL A 89 3.99 -7.05 8.21
CA VAL A 89 3.04 -7.60 9.16
C VAL A 89 2.05 -8.51 8.44
N GLY A 90 1.80 -9.70 9.00
CA GLY A 90 0.77 -10.63 8.54
C GLY A 90 0.97 -11.12 7.11
N GLY A 91 -0.12 -11.22 6.37
CA GLY A 91 -0.21 -11.80 5.03
C GLY A 91 -0.58 -13.28 5.06
N TYR A 92 -0.65 -13.88 3.87
CA TYR A 92 -0.78 -15.32 3.70
C TYR A 92 0.58 -15.97 3.43
N SER A 93 0.75 -17.18 3.91
CA SER A 93 1.86 -18.09 3.61
C SER A 93 1.33 -19.48 3.30
N THR A 94 2.22 -20.44 3.05
CA THR A 94 1.85 -21.85 2.91
C THR A 94 1.21 -22.44 4.17
N THR A 95 1.38 -21.81 5.34
CA THR A 95 0.78 -22.24 6.62
C THR A 95 -0.51 -21.49 6.96
N GLY A 96 -1.04 -20.67 6.05
CA GLY A 96 -2.27 -19.89 6.22
C GLY A 96 -2.01 -18.43 6.57
N THR A 97 -3.00 -17.78 7.18
CA THR A 97 -2.96 -16.37 7.54
C THR A 97 -2.05 -16.12 8.74
N LEU A 98 -1.09 -15.21 8.58
CA LEU A 98 -0.06 -14.95 9.58
C LEU A 98 -0.46 -13.84 10.57
N ARG A 99 0.15 -13.90 11.76
CA ARG A 99 0.14 -12.84 12.76
C ARG A 99 1.52 -12.24 13.02
N THR A 100 2.49 -12.57 12.17
CA THR A 100 3.89 -12.18 12.34
C THR A 100 4.08 -10.67 12.19
N THR A 101 5.04 -10.13 12.91
CA THR A 101 5.54 -8.76 12.76
C THR A 101 7.05 -8.84 12.63
N TYR A 102 7.57 -8.31 11.54
CA TYR A 102 9.00 -8.19 11.30
C TYR A 102 9.40 -6.73 11.11
N ALA A 103 10.60 -6.38 11.57
CA ALA A 103 11.22 -5.08 11.29
C ALA A 103 12.58 -5.28 10.63
N LEU A 104 12.82 -4.57 9.53
CA LEU A 104 14.13 -4.48 8.88
C LEU A 104 14.80 -3.16 9.28
N ALA A 105 15.99 -3.27 9.84
CA ALA A 105 16.89 -2.14 10.08
C ALA A 105 18.33 -2.62 9.93
N ASN A 106 19.23 -1.77 9.40
CA ASN A 106 20.64 -2.09 9.19
C ASN A 106 20.83 -3.45 8.49
N ARG A 107 20.02 -3.73 7.46
CA ARG A 107 20.02 -4.97 6.66
C ARG A 107 19.76 -6.25 7.46
N ARG A 108 19.13 -6.17 8.63
CA ARG A 108 18.78 -7.34 9.48
C ARG A 108 17.31 -7.33 9.84
N TRP A 109 16.65 -8.46 9.62
CA TRP A 109 15.29 -8.70 10.10
C TRP A 109 15.28 -9.06 11.57
N ARG A 110 14.36 -8.45 12.30
CA ARG A 110 14.01 -8.84 13.68
C ARG A 110 12.55 -9.20 13.73
N ARG A 111 12.24 -10.34 14.36
CA ARG A 111 10.86 -10.69 14.72
C ARG A 111 10.49 -9.89 15.96
N LEU A 112 9.32 -9.25 15.90
CA LEU A 112 8.74 -8.47 16.99
C LEU A 112 7.51 -9.18 17.56
N ALA A 113 6.86 -8.58 18.57
CA ALA A 113 5.62 -9.09 19.12
C ALA A 113 4.59 -9.33 18.00
N PRO A 114 3.98 -10.51 17.92
CA PRO A 114 2.99 -10.81 16.88
C PRO A 114 1.68 -10.04 17.14
N MET A 115 0.89 -9.81 16.07
CA MET A 115 -0.46 -9.27 16.21
C MET A 115 -1.33 -10.11 17.14
N PRO A 116 -2.37 -9.51 17.78
CA PRO A 116 -3.33 -10.24 18.59
C PRO A 116 -4.04 -11.39 17.84
N ALA A 117 -4.30 -11.21 16.53
CA ALA A 117 -4.87 -12.24 15.66
C ALA A 117 -4.26 -12.15 14.25
N PRO A 118 -4.31 -13.26 13.47
CA PRO A 118 -3.86 -13.27 12.07
C PRO A 118 -4.60 -12.23 11.21
N ARG A 119 -3.90 -11.69 10.18
CA ARG A 119 -4.44 -10.70 9.27
C ARG A 119 -3.77 -10.76 7.91
N ALA A 120 -4.58 -10.73 6.84
CA ALA A 120 -4.13 -10.58 5.46
C ALA A 120 -5.08 -9.67 4.68
N ALA A 121 -4.69 -9.20 3.50
CA ALA A 121 -5.48 -8.34 2.63
C ALA A 121 -6.06 -7.10 3.36
N ALA A 122 -5.28 -6.54 4.27
CA ALA A 122 -5.58 -5.37 5.09
C ALA A 122 -4.76 -4.16 4.64
N GLY A 123 -5.15 -2.97 5.10
CA GLY A 123 -4.36 -1.77 4.94
C GLY A 123 -3.40 -1.53 6.10
N ALA A 124 -2.27 -0.85 5.84
CA ALA A 124 -1.32 -0.41 6.86
C ALA A 124 -1.01 1.08 6.74
N ALA A 125 -0.97 1.79 7.86
CA ALA A 125 -0.57 3.19 7.91
C ALA A 125 0.10 3.52 9.25
N VAL A 126 1.01 4.51 9.25
CA VAL A 126 1.65 4.99 10.48
C VAL A 126 1.16 6.39 10.80
N ALA A 127 0.58 6.56 11.99
CA ALA A 127 0.16 7.86 12.51
C ALA A 127 0.44 7.92 14.01
N ALA A 128 0.78 9.10 14.53
CA ALA A 128 1.04 9.35 15.96
C ALA A 128 1.95 8.31 16.63
N GLY A 129 3.03 7.88 15.95
CA GLY A 129 4.00 6.91 16.46
C GLY A 129 3.46 5.47 16.60
N ARG A 130 2.38 5.13 15.92
CA ARG A 130 1.77 3.80 15.89
C ARG A 130 1.57 3.32 14.46
N LEU A 131 1.83 2.03 14.23
CA LEU A 131 1.47 1.33 13.01
C LEU A 131 0.07 0.73 13.18
N TYR A 132 -0.85 1.17 12.35
CA TYR A 132 -2.23 0.67 12.31
C TYR A 132 -2.38 -0.39 11.22
N ILE A 133 -3.05 -1.50 11.54
CA ILE A 133 -3.50 -2.53 10.59
C ILE A 133 -5.03 -2.52 10.62
N VAL A 134 -5.63 -2.19 9.49
CA VAL A 134 -7.07 -1.89 9.39
C VAL A 134 -7.75 -2.79 8.35
N GLY A 135 -8.95 -3.27 8.65
CA GLY A 135 -9.71 -4.18 7.79
C GLY A 135 -9.03 -5.52 7.58
N GLY A 136 -9.20 -6.09 6.39
CA GLY A 136 -8.67 -7.37 5.97
C GLY A 136 -9.43 -8.57 6.53
N VAL A 137 -8.87 -9.75 6.30
CA VAL A 137 -9.43 -11.03 6.76
C VAL A 137 -8.59 -11.66 7.87
N ARG A 138 -9.28 -12.38 8.72
CA ARG A 138 -8.72 -13.28 9.73
C ARG A 138 -8.46 -14.66 9.12
N GLN A 139 -8.01 -15.61 9.92
CA GLN A 139 -8.02 -17.02 9.53
C GLN A 139 -9.44 -17.44 9.09
N SER A 140 -9.57 -18.32 8.13
CA SER A 140 -10.85 -18.74 7.53
C SER A 140 -11.61 -17.70 6.69
N GLY A 141 -10.97 -16.60 6.25
CA GLY A 141 -11.58 -15.63 5.34
C GLY A 141 -12.59 -14.66 5.99
N VAL A 142 -12.78 -14.71 7.30
CA VAL A 142 -13.73 -13.83 8.01
C VAL A 142 -13.21 -12.40 8.05
N LEU A 143 -14.05 -11.44 7.64
CA LEU A 143 -13.75 -10.01 7.69
C LEU A 143 -13.45 -9.54 9.12
N ALA A 144 -12.44 -8.71 9.25
CA ALA A 144 -12.03 -8.19 10.54
C ALA A 144 -12.90 -7.02 10.99
N ARG A 145 -13.45 -7.12 12.20
CA ARG A 145 -14.27 -6.07 12.83
C ARG A 145 -13.47 -5.08 13.69
N VAL A 146 -12.23 -5.43 14.03
CA VAL A 146 -11.34 -4.60 14.84
C VAL A 146 -10.06 -4.31 14.08
N ALA A 147 -9.44 -3.18 14.36
CA ALA A 147 -8.10 -2.84 13.91
C ALA A 147 -7.08 -3.11 15.02
N PHE A 148 -5.81 -3.14 14.65
CA PHE A 148 -4.71 -3.25 15.58
C PHE A 148 -3.79 -2.05 15.45
N ALA A 149 -3.24 -1.58 16.57
CA ALA A 149 -2.25 -0.52 16.62
C ALA A 149 -0.99 -1.02 17.35
N PHE A 150 0.15 -0.97 16.66
CA PHE A 150 1.45 -1.30 17.21
C PHE A 150 2.15 -0.02 17.67
N ASP A 151 2.38 0.10 18.96
CA ASP A 151 3.17 1.20 19.54
C ASP A 151 4.65 1.01 19.13
N LEU A 152 5.15 1.89 18.26
CA LEU A 152 6.48 1.78 17.65
C LEU A 152 7.62 2.12 18.64
N ARG A 153 7.29 2.69 19.79
CA ARG A 153 8.24 2.94 20.89
C ARG A 153 8.25 1.79 21.91
N ARG A 154 7.03 1.34 22.32
CA ARG A 154 6.87 0.27 23.33
C ARG A 154 6.93 -1.14 22.74
N LEU A 155 6.88 -1.25 21.40
CA LEU A 155 6.93 -2.51 20.64
C LEU A 155 5.84 -3.51 21.04
N ARG A 156 4.61 -3.03 21.29
CA ARG A 156 3.46 -3.86 21.68
C ARG A 156 2.20 -3.48 20.91
N TRP A 157 1.36 -4.48 20.70
CA TRP A 157 0.06 -4.33 20.04
C TRP A 157 -1.05 -3.97 21.02
N THR A 158 -2.02 -3.22 20.53
CA THR A 158 -3.31 -2.97 21.17
C THR A 158 -4.41 -3.15 20.13
N THR A 159 -5.59 -3.60 20.58
CA THR A 159 -6.81 -3.61 19.75
C THR A 159 -7.44 -2.23 19.81
N VAL A 160 -7.89 -1.72 18.66
CA VAL A 160 -8.56 -0.43 18.52
C VAL A 160 -9.79 -0.59 17.64
N ALA A 161 -10.63 0.45 17.55
CA ALA A 161 -11.79 0.45 16.67
C ALA A 161 -11.39 0.13 15.22
N GLY A 162 -12.10 -0.80 14.59
CA GLY A 162 -11.97 -1.10 13.17
C GLY A 162 -12.88 -0.19 12.33
N PRO A 163 -12.55 0.01 11.04
CA PRO A 163 -13.49 0.57 10.08
C PRO A 163 -14.61 -0.43 9.79
N THR A 164 -15.60 -0.04 8.99
CA THR A 164 -16.57 -0.98 8.42
C THR A 164 -15.82 -2.19 7.84
N PRO A 165 -16.19 -3.44 8.24
CA PRO A 165 -15.44 -4.64 7.89
C PRO A 165 -15.37 -4.86 6.37
N ARG A 166 -14.17 -4.88 5.82
CA ARG A 166 -13.88 -5.17 4.40
C ARG A 166 -12.42 -5.59 4.21
N GLU A 167 -12.15 -6.22 3.11
CA GLU A 167 -10.83 -6.74 2.74
C GLU A 167 -10.34 -6.14 1.42
N HIS A 168 -9.09 -6.36 1.02
CA HIS A 168 -8.46 -5.78 -0.17
C HIS A 168 -8.64 -4.25 -0.27
N LEU A 169 -8.69 -3.61 0.90
CA LEU A 169 -8.73 -2.15 1.04
C LEU A 169 -7.31 -1.60 1.11
N ALA A 170 -7.17 -0.34 0.75
CA ALA A 170 -5.94 0.40 1.00
C ALA A 170 -6.02 1.18 2.31
N ALA A 171 -4.84 1.54 2.87
CA ALA A 171 -4.76 2.51 3.94
C ALA A 171 -3.59 3.46 3.74
N ALA A 172 -3.78 4.72 4.15
CA ALA A 172 -2.75 5.74 4.16
C ALA A 172 -2.89 6.64 5.38
N ALA A 173 -1.82 7.33 5.74
CA ALA A 173 -1.86 8.36 6.77
C ALA A 173 -1.70 9.74 6.13
N LEU A 174 -2.57 10.68 6.49
CA LEU A 174 -2.55 12.05 6.02
C LEU A 174 -3.10 12.99 7.11
N GLY A 175 -2.45 14.13 7.34
CA GLY A 175 -2.89 15.11 8.33
C GLY A 175 -3.03 14.53 9.74
N GLY A 176 -2.18 13.57 10.11
CA GLY A 176 -2.22 12.89 11.41
C GLY A 176 -3.34 11.84 11.58
N LYS A 177 -4.18 11.63 10.58
CA LYS A 177 -5.26 10.63 10.57
C LYS A 177 -4.85 9.39 9.78
N VAL A 178 -5.50 8.26 10.06
CA VAL A 178 -5.44 7.02 9.28
C VAL A 178 -6.70 6.95 8.42
N TYR A 179 -6.54 6.70 7.13
CA TYR A 179 -7.64 6.52 6.17
C TYR A 179 -7.71 5.05 5.74
N ALA A 180 -8.93 4.51 5.69
CA ALA A 180 -9.26 3.22 5.12
C ALA A 180 -10.07 3.47 3.83
N VAL A 181 -9.54 3.03 2.69
CA VAL A 181 -10.00 3.42 1.35
C VAL A 181 -10.50 2.21 0.59
N ALA A 182 -11.73 2.26 0.09
CA ALA A 182 -12.34 1.23 -0.75
C ALA A 182 -12.30 -0.18 -0.13
N GLY A 183 -12.07 -1.22 -0.91
CA GLY A 183 -12.07 -2.61 -0.49
C GLY A 183 -13.35 -3.34 -0.89
N ARG A 184 -13.51 -4.58 -0.42
CA ARG A 184 -14.67 -5.43 -0.76
C ARG A 184 -15.15 -6.27 0.42
N LEU A 185 -16.38 -6.77 0.34
CA LEU A 185 -17.01 -7.59 1.40
C LEU A 185 -16.74 -9.09 1.23
N GLY A 186 -16.16 -9.49 0.10
CA GLY A 186 -15.85 -10.88 -0.30
C GLY A 186 -16.10 -11.06 -1.78
N GLY A 187 -15.04 -11.31 -2.55
CA GLY A 187 -15.09 -11.42 -4.00
C GLY A 187 -15.26 -10.08 -4.74
N ILE A 188 -14.93 -10.11 -6.03
CA ILE A 188 -14.78 -8.93 -6.90
C ILE A 188 -16.09 -8.17 -7.13
N ASN A 189 -17.24 -8.82 -7.00
CA ASN A 189 -18.57 -8.23 -7.20
C ASN A 189 -19.08 -7.42 -5.98
N SER A 190 -18.34 -7.41 -4.87
CA SER A 190 -18.74 -6.75 -3.63
C SER A 190 -17.90 -5.52 -3.29
N ASN A 191 -17.25 -4.94 -4.29
CA ASN A 191 -16.41 -3.77 -4.14
C ASN A 191 -17.17 -2.57 -3.58
N GLN A 192 -16.48 -1.77 -2.76
CA GLN A 192 -17.01 -0.63 -2.04
C GLN A 192 -16.37 0.68 -2.53
N THR A 193 -17.12 1.78 -2.44
CA THR A 193 -16.62 3.15 -2.58
C THR A 193 -16.23 3.78 -1.25
N LEU A 194 -16.46 3.07 -0.15
CA LEU A 194 -16.40 3.59 1.21
C LEU A 194 -15.01 4.07 1.59
N VAL A 195 -14.93 5.28 2.14
CA VAL A 195 -13.73 5.86 2.72
C VAL A 195 -14.04 6.32 4.13
N GLU A 196 -13.19 5.93 5.07
CA GLU A 196 -13.33 6.27 6.49
C GLU A 196 -11.98 6.75 7.03
N SER A 197 -12.01 7.63 8.03
CA SER A 197 -10.81 8.12 8.71
C SER A 197 -10.87 7.89 10.21
N LEU A 198 -9.73 7.63 10.82
CA LEU A 198 -9.54 7.51 12.26
C LEU A 198 -8.53 8.55 12.74
N THR A 199 -8.93 9.41 13.66
CA THR A 199 -7.99 10.19 14.46
C THR A 199 -7.37 9.28 15.53
N PRO A 200 -6.04 9.17 15.65
CA PRO A 200 -5.40 8.37 16.67
C PRO A 200 -5.92 8.67 18.08
N GLY A 201 -6.42 7.63 18.77
CA GLY A 201 -7.04 7.76 20.09
C GLY A 201 -8.57 7.89 20.07
N ALA A 202 -9.19 8.16 18.92
CA ALA A 202 -10.66 8.15 18.81
C ALA A 202 -11.22 6.72 18.96
N ARG A 203 -12.48 6.63 19.41
CA ARG A 203 -13.20 5.37 19.64
C ARG A 203 -13.97 4.86 18.43
N SER A 204 -14.11 5.69 17.39
CA SER A 204 -14.86 5.37 16.16
C SER A 204 -14.21 5.99 14.94
N TRP A 205 -14.47 5.40 13.78
CA TRP A 205 -14.13 5.92 12.47
C TRP A 205 -15.20 6.95 12.03
N THR A 206 -14.77 7.92 11.24
CA THR A 206 -15.62 8.95 10.65
C THR A 206 -15.68 8.75 9.15
N ALA A 207 -16.87 8.81 8.57
CA ALA A 207 -17.05 8.76 7.12
C ALA A 207 -16.36 9.96 6.44
N VAL A 208 -15.79 9.70 5.28
CA VAL A 208 -15.17 10.68 4.38
C VAL A 208 -15.92 10.57 3.06
N PRO A 209 -15.98 11.60 2.20
CA PRO A 209 -16.60 11.48 0.89
C PRO A 209 -16.17 10.20 0.18
N PRO A 210 -17.10 9.37 -0.32
CA PRO A 210 -16.79 8.11 -0.95
C PRO A 210 -16.04 8.31 -2.27
N LEU A 211 -15.28 7.30 -2.69
CA LEU A 211 -14.72 7.27 -4.03
C LEU A 211 -15.83 7.30 -5.09
N PRO A 212 -15.61 7.95 -6.24
CA PRO A 212 -16.56 7.93 -7.35
C PRO A 212 -16.77 6.54 -7.97
N GLU A 213 -15.83 5.61 -7.77
CA GLU A 213 -15.83 4.27 -8.34
C GLU A 213 -15.44 3.22 -7.32
N SER A 214 -16.21 2.12 -7.23
CA SER A 214 -15.94 1.01 -6.32
C SER A 214 -14.77 0.16 -6.79
N ARG A 215 -13.90 -0.28 -5.85
CA ARG A 215 -12.70 -1.06 -6.17
C ARG A 215 -12.21 -1.90 -4.99
N GLY A 216 -11.67 -3.08 -5.31
CA GLY A 216 -10.89 -3.92 -4.40
C GLY A 216 -9.48 -4.12 -4.95
N GLY A 217 -8.54 -4.58 -4.14
CA GLY A 217 -7.14 -4.75 -4.57
C GLY A 217 -6.47 -3.45 -5.00
N THR A 218 -6.99 -2.32 -4.52
CA THR A 218 -6.51 -0.97 -4.80
C THR A 218 -5.35 -0.58 -3.90
N GLY A 219 -4.58 0.44 -4.30
CA GLY A 219 -3.61 1.09 -3.44
C GLY A 219 -4.01 2.52 -3.10
N ALA A 220 -3.49 3.04 -1.98
CA ALA A 220 -3.60 4.44 -1.63
C ALA A 220 -2.34 4.95 -0.93
N ALA A 221 -2.01 6.22 -1.14
CA ALA A 221 -0.90 6.90 -0.50
C ALA A 221 -1.21 8.38 -0.28
N ALA A 222 -0.48 9.01 0.63
CA ALA A 222 -0.43 10.46 0.72
C ALA A 222 0.69 10.98 -0.19
N ALA A 223 0.39 11.95 -1.05
CA ALA A 223 1.33 12.64 -1.91
C ALA A 223 0.82 14.08 -2.15
N GLY A 224 1.69 15.09 -2.19
CA GLY A 224 1.31 16.50 -2.39
C GLY A 224 0.22 16.98 -1.43
N GLY A 225 0.27 16.60 -0.15
CA GLY A 225 -0.78 16.96 0.81
C GLY A 225 -2.15 16.29 0.59
N ARG A 226 -2.29 15.40 -0.38
CA ARG A 226 -3.54 14.77 -0.82
C ARG A 226 -3.55 13.27 -0.54
N LEU A 227 -4.72 12.69 -0.36
CA LEU A 227 -4.92 11.23 -0.33
C LEU A 227 -5.20 10.75 -1.75
N VAL A 228 -4.32 9.90 -2.30
CA VAL A 228 -4.45 9.40 -3.68
C VAL A 228 -4.83 7.93 -3.66
N SER A 229 -5.88 7.55 -4.42
CA SER A 229 -6.30 6.15 -4.63
C SER A 229 -6.07 5.75 -6.08
N VAL A 230 -5.44 4.58 -6.30
CA VAL A 230 -4.96 4.16 -7.62
C VAL A 230 -5.32 2.72 -7.88
N GLY A 231 -5.79 2.44 -9.09
CA GLY A 231 -5.96 1.08 -9.60
C GLY A 231 -6.96 0.24 -8.82
N GLY A 232 -6.75 -1.05 -8.84
CA GLY A 232 -7.64 -2.06 -8.29
C GLY A 232 -8.27 -2.93 -9.36
N GLU A 233 -9.25 -3.71 -8.97
CA GLU A 233 -10.02 -4.58 -9.85
C GLU A 233 -11.52 -4.50 -9.54
N GLY A 234 -12.33 -4.80 -10.55
CA GLY A 234 -13.78 -4.89 -10.49
C GLY A 234 -14.30 -5.93 -11.47
N PRO A 235 -15.63 -6.13 -11.55
CA PRO A 235 -16.23 -7.11 -12.47
C PRO A 235 -15.84 -6.93 -13.94
N GLY A 236 -15.52 -5.70 -14.35
CA GLY A 236 -15.09 -5.35 -15.70
C GLY A 236 -13.58 -5.54 -15.96
N GLY A 237 -12.80 -5.95 -14.98
CA GLY A 237 -11.35 -6.09 -15.10
C GLY A 237 -10.57 -5.22 -14.13
N THR A 238 -9.32 -4.89 -14.51
CA THR A 238 -8.48 -3.97 -13.73
C THR A 238 -8.86 -2.51 -13.99
N ILE A 239 -8.70 -1.67 -12.99
CA ILE A 239 -9.17 -0.29 -12.96
C ILE A 239 -8.00 0.65 -13.25
N ALA A 240 -8.19 1.57 -14.22
CA ALA A 240 -7.20 2.59 -14.57
C ALA A 240 -7.37 3.88 -13.76
N SER A 241 -8.59 4.17 -13.30
CA SER A 241 -8.92 5.46 -12.71
C SER A 241 -8.11 5.76 -11.44
N VAL A 242 -7.69 7.01 -11.34
CA VAL A 242 -6.93 7.59 -10.23
C VAL A 242 -7.70 8.76 -9.68
N PHE A 243 -7.82 8.81 -8.36
CA PHE A 243 -8.52 9.89 -7.67
C PHE A 243 -7.67 10.47 -6.55
N ALA A 244 -7.73 11.78 -6.38
CA ALA A 244 -7.12 12.49 -5.26
C ALA A 244 -8.17 13.20 -4.41
N TYR A 245 -7.95 13.24 -3.11
CA TYR A 245 -8.83 13.87 -2.13
C TYR A 245 -8.04 14.84 -1.26
N ASP A 246 -8.46 16.09 -1.26
CA ASP A 246 -7.97 17.09 -0.32
C ASP A 246 -8.78 16.98 0.98
N PRO A 247 -8.12 16.86 2.14
CA PRO A 247 -8.85 16.77 3.40
C PRO A 247 -9.80 17.95 3.61
N GLY A 248 -11.09 17.64 3.80
CA GLY A 248 -12.14 18.65 3.95
C GLY A 248 -12.85 19.05 2.64
N ALA A 249 -12.36 18.61 1.48
CA ALA A 249 -13.09 18.81 0.23
C ALA A 249 -14.40 17.99 0.20
N PRO A 250 -15.44 18.45 -0.52
CA PRO A 250 -16.71 17.72 -0.61
C PRO A 250 -16.66 16.49 -1.52
N ARG A 251 -15.61 16.34 -2.34
CA ARG A 251 -15.49 15.27 -3.34
C ARG A 251 -14.04 14.98 -3.70
N TRP A 252 -13.83 13.82 -4.32
CA TRP A 252 -12.59 13.42 -4.97
C TRP A 252 -12.45 14.09 -6.35
N GLU A 253 -11.24 14.45 -6.70
CA GLU A 253 -10.85 14.88 -8.04
C GLU A 253 -10.31 13.69 -8.83
N ARG A 254 -10.65 13.61 -10.13
CA ARG A 254 -10.07 12.63 -11.03
C ARG A 254 -8.73 13.14 -11.55
N LEU A 255 -7.70 12.30 -11.45
CA LEU A 255 -6.39 12.50 -12.05
C LEU A 255 -6.24 11.66 -13.33
N PRO A 256 -5.16 11.87 -14.12
CA PRO A 256 -4.86 11.04 -15.29
C PRO A 256 -4.82 9.55 -14.95
N ASP A 257 -5.43 8.74 -15.81
CA ASP A 257 -5.54 7.30 -15.63
C ASP A 257 -4.17 6.61 -15.57
N LEU A 258 -4.06 5.57 -14.74
CA LEU A 258 -2.89 4.70 -14.65
C LEU A 258 -2.62 4.03 -16.01
N PRO A 259 -1.44 4.23 -16.64
CA PRO A 259 -1.16 3.72 -17.98
C PRO A 259 -1.27 2.19 -18.09
N THR A 260 -0.88 1.48 -17.04
CA THR A 260 -1.05 0.03 -16.93
C THR A 260 -2.01 -0.30 -15.80
N PRO A 261 -3.32 -0.46 -16.05
CA PRO A 261 -4.30 -0.80 -15.01
C PRO A 261 -3.94 -2.09 -14.29
N ARG A 262 -3.95 -2.09 -12.95
CA ARG A 262 -3.48 -3.22 -12.12
C ARG A 262 -4.18 -3.26 -10.77
N HIS A 263 -4.23 -4.46 -10.19
CA HIS A 263 -4.63 -4.71 -8.80
C HIS A 263 -3.48 -5.33 -8.01
N GLY A 264 -3.59 -5.43 -6.70
CA GLY A 264 -2.57 -6.07 -5.85
C GLY A 264 -1.20 -5.39 -5.93
N LEU A 265 -1.21 -4.09 -6.15
CA LEU A 265 -0.07 -3.21 -6.44
C LEU A 265 0.42 -2.50 -5.17
N ALA A 266 1.70 -2.12 -5.15
CA ALA A 266 2.21 -1.20 -4.15
C ALA A 266 1.97 0.25 -4.62
N VAL A 267 1.34 1.06 -3.76
CA VAL A 267 1.18 2.50 -3.96
C VAL A 267 1.81 3.23 -2.79
N VAL A 268 2.77 4.11 -3.08
CA VAL A 268 3.49 4.88 -2.05
C VAL A 268 3.71 6.32 -2.51
N GLY A 269 3.77 7.25 -1.57
CA GLY A 269 4.01 8.67 -1.85
C GLY A 269 5.40 9.13 -1.40
N ILE A 270 6.05 9.98 -2.20
CA ILE A 270 7.28 10.70 -1.87
C ILE A 270 7.13 12.15 -2.34
N GLY A 271 6.98 13.08 -1.41
CA GLY A 271 6.66 14.48 -1.73
C GLY A 271 5.37 14.58 -2.54
N PRO A 272 5.35 15.33 -3.66
CA PRO A 272 4.17 15.44 -4.50
C PRO A 272 3.94 14.21 -5.41
N ARG A 273 4.80 13.20 -5.38
CA ARG A 273 4.77 12.10 -6.33
C ARG A 273 4.24 10.82 -5.74
N VAL A 274 3.26 10.21 -6.41
CA VAL A 274 2.81 8.84 -6.15
C VAL A 274 3.54 7.87 -7.06
N TYR A 275 4.01 6.75 -6.50
CA TYR A 275 4.64 5.63 -7.20
C TYR A 275 3.73 4.42 -7.15
N VAL A 276 3.57 3.74 -8.29
CA VAL A 276 2.71 2.58 -8.48
C VAL A 276 3.55 1.46 -9.07
N ILE A 277 3.80 0.42 -8.28
CA ILE A 277 4.79 -0.60 -8.63
C ILE A 277 4.19 -1.99 -8.48
N ALA A 278 4.55 -2.91 -9.39
CA ALA A 278 4.08 -4.30 -9.42
C ALA A 278 2.55 -4.41 -9.64
N GLY A 279 1.96 -5.53 -9.29
CA GLY A 279 0.52 -5.80 -9.39
C GLY A 279 0.16 -6.68 -10.58
N GLY A 280 -1.11 -7.10 -10.64
CA GLY A 280 -1.66 -7.92 -11.71
C GLY A 280 -2.38 -7.07 -12.77
N PRO A 281 -2.02 -7.17 -14.07
CA PRO A 281 -2.68 -6.42 -15.15
C PRO A 281 -4.04 -6.98 -15.56
N ARG A 282 -4.45 -8.08 -14.95
CA ARG A 282 -5.77 -8.74 -15.07
C ARG A 282 -6.16 -9.29 -13.71
N PRO A 283 -7.48 -9.45 -13.40
CA PRO A 283 -7.93 -10.12 -12.18
C PRO A 283 -7.34 -11.52 -12.03
N GLY A 284 -7.03 -11.93 -10.80
CA GLY A 284 -6.42 -13.22 -10.48
C GLY A 284 -4.89 -13.17 -10.38
N LEU A 285 -4.20 -14.29 -10.67
CA LEU A 285 -2.75 -14.47 -10.42
C LEU A 285 -1.85 -13.97 -11.56
N PHE A 286 -2.23 -12.92 -12.26
CA PHE A 286 -1.35 -12.28 -13.23
C PHE A 286 -0.36 -11.35 -12.51
N VAL A 287 0.84 -11.21 -13.05
CA VAL A 287 1.92 -10.43 -12.44
C VAL A 287 2.50 -9.41 -13.41
N SER A 288 2.93 -8.28 -12.90
CA SER A 288 3.62 -7.23 -13.65
C SER A 288 4.82 -6.71 -12.87
N GLY A 289 5.83 -6.24 -13.61
CA GLY A 289 6.94 -5.47 -13.08
C GLY A 289 6.79 -3.97 -13.31
N ALA A 290 5.65 -3.50 -13.79
CA ALA A 290 5.45 -2.09 -14.10
C ALA A 290 5.78 -1.19 -12.91
N ASN A 291 6.49 -0.10 -13.18
CA ASN A 291 6.90 0.91 -12.22
C ASN A 291 6.56 2.27 -12.84
N GLU A 292 5.53 2.89 -12.35
CA GLU A 292 4.98 4.13 -12.88
C GLU A 292 4.83 5.15 -11.77
N SER A 293 4.98 6.42 -12.07
CA SER A 293 4.82 7.49 -11.09
C SER A 293 4.09 8.69 -11.70
N LEU A 294 3.29 9.36 -10.88
CA LEU A 294 2.54 10.55 -11.22
C LEU A 294 2.88 11.66 -10.23
N ASP A 295 3.15 12.85 -10.72
CA ASP A 295 3.21 14.07 -9.92
C ASP A 295 1.78 14.60 -9.76
N VAL A 296 1.31 14.67 -8.52
CA VAL A 296 -0.08 15.07 -8.21
C VAL A 296 -0.19 16.55 -7.81
N GLY A 297 0.92 17.28 -7.87
CA GLY A 297 1.03 18.67 -7.40
C GLY A 297 1.08 18.76 -5.86
N ASP A 298 1.32 19.97 -5.41
CA ASP A 298 1.29 20.33 -3.98
C ASP A 298 -0.08 20.92 -3.62
#